data_f9554c9552f4ce09abe0456b5577859b
#
_entry.id   f9554c9552f4ce09abe0456b5577859b
#
_cell.length_a   1.000
_cell.length_b   1.000
_cell.length_c   1.000
_cell.angle_alpha   90.00
_cell.angle_beta   90.00
_cell.angle_gamma   90.00
#
_symmetry.space_group_name_H-M   'P 1'
#
loop_
_entity.id
_entity.type
_entity.pdbx_description
1 polymer ?
#
loop_
_entity_poly.entity_id
_entity_poly.type
_entity_poly.pdbx_seq_one_letter_code
_entity_poly.pdbx_strand_id
1 'polypeptide(L)'
;ALNSLIYKSAKSFLQPYCDGLQLHFTSAVSIGPGESSQIPHRDRGIWGGYVPRKVEPLFSTIWAASEFTKENGATLIVPGSHTWDKDRLPEPNEIAYAEMEAGSVLIYTGTVLHGGGENITTDKIRTGVFLHYAVNWIRQQENQYLSCPPDIAKSLSPELRSLIGYSKGGYVLGFYSDPYDDNAKYESVSPENMFSDSFDRFSNIPDPKDLVNKSIKSNQ
;
A
#
# COMPACT_ATOMS: atom_id res chain seq x y z
N ALA A 1 4.09 5.31 8.68
CA ALA A 1 3.91 3.96 8.12
C ALA A 1 4.16 2.85 9.15
N LEU A 2 5.08 3.03 10.10
CA LEU A 2 5.42 2.03 11.12
C LEU A 2 4.65 2.18 12.44
N ASN A 3 3.47 2.82 12.46
CA ASN A 3 2.60 2.78 13.62
C ASN A 3 2.29 1.31 13.96
N SER A 4 2.59 0.89 15.17
CA SER A 4 2.62 -0.53 15.54
C SER A 4 1.26 -1.23 15.41
N LEU A 5 0.15 -0.53 15.73
CA LEU A 5 -1.20 -1.09 15.58
C LEU A 5 -1.55 -1.26 14.09
N ILE A 6 -1.40 -0.20 13.31
CA ILE A 6 -1.78 -0.18 11.88
C ILE A 6 -0.92 -1.15 11.08
N TYR A 7 0.40 -1.14 11.30
CA TYR A 7 1.31 -2.03 10.59
C TYR A 7 1.05 -3.52 10.89
N LYS A 8 0.79 -3.86 12.17
CA LYS A 8 0.40 -5.22 12.56
C LYS A 8 -0.94 -5.63 11.93
N SER A 9 -1.91 -4.73 11.89
CA SER A 9 -3.22 -4.97 11.25
C SER A 9 -3.07 -5.21 9.76
N ALA A 10 -2.31 -4.36 9.05
CA ALA A 10 -2.02 -4.53 7.64
C ALA A 10 -1.31 -5.87 7.36
N LYS A 11 -0.31 -6.22 8.17
CA LYS A 11 0.40 -7.49 8.06
C LYS A 11 -0.53 -8.68 8.26
N SER A 12 -1.33 -8.68 9.31
CA SER A 12 -2.29 -9.76 9.58
C SER A 12 -3.33 -9.92 8.46
N PHE A 13 -3.81 -8.79 7.93
CA PHE A 13 -4.82 -8.77 6.87
C PHE A 13 -4.28 -9.27 5.54
N LEU A 14 -3.08 -8.88 5.14
CA LEU A 14 -2.48 -9.23 3.84
C LEU A 14 -1.70 -10.54 3.86
N GLN A 15 -1.32 -11.05 5.04
CA GLN A 15 -0.56 -12.29 5.20
C GLN A 15 -1.10 -13.51 4.43
N PRO A 16 -2.43 -13.71 4.26
CA PRO A 16 -2.93 -14.83 3.45
C PRO A 16 -2.54 -14.77 1.98
N TYR A 17 -2.09 -13.62 1.48
CA TYR A 17 -1.86 -13.35 0.07
C TYR A 17 -0.39 -13.07 -0.28
N CYS A 18 0.50 -12.93 0.71
CA CYS A 18 1.89 -12.55 0.47
C CYS A 18 2.82 -12.94 1.64
N ASP A 19 4.11 -12.99 1.35
CA ASP A 19 5.16 -13.22 2.35
C ASP A 19 5.57 -11.91 3.06
N GLY A 20 5.24 -10.76 2.50
CA GLY A 20 5.61 -9.45 3.05
C GLY A 20 4.74 -8.32 2.49
N LEU A 21 4.91 -7.13 3.06
CA LEU A 21 4.18 -5.93 2.67
C LEU A 21 5.11 -4.95 1.98
N GLN A 22 4.50 -4.07 1.17
CA GLN A 22 5.15 -2.86 0.69
C GLN A 22 4.20 -1.66 0.81
N LEU A 23 4.76 -0.45 0.96
CA LEU A 23 4.01 0.79 0.76
C LEU A 23 3.70 0.91 -0.73
N HIS A 24 2.41 1.05 -1.02
CA HIS A 24 1.90 1.12 -2.36
C HIS A 24 1.77 2.56 -2.86
N PHE A 25 1.27 3.42 -1.99
CA PHE A 25 0.99 4.81 -2.24
C PHE A 25 1.11 5.61 -0.95
N THR A 26 1.75 6.78 -1.05
CA THR A 26 1.90 7.74 0.04
C THR A 26 1.59 9.14 -0.48
N SER A 27 0.69 9.87 0.19
CA SER A 27 0.35 11.21 -0.22
C SER A 27 -0.28 12.01 0.92
N ALA A 28 -0.14 13.30 0.88
CA ALA A 28 -0.97 14.24 1.64
C ALA A 28 -1.92 14.93 0.66
N VAL A 29 -3.22 14.76 0.86
CA VAL A 29 -4.26 15.31 0.00
C VAL A 29 -5.11 16.26 0.79
N SER A 30 -5.23 17.48 0.29
CA SER A 30 -6.11 18.52 0.84
C SER A 30 -7.28 18.74 -0.11
N ILE A 31 -8.48 18.87 0.45
CA ILE A 31 -9.70 19.27 -0.26
C ILE A 31 -10.09 20.65 0.25
N GLY A 32 -10.02 21.63 -0.63
CA GLY A 32 -10.35 23.02 -0.34
C GLY A 32 -11.81 23.36 -0.59
N PRO A 33 -12.26 24.55 -0.16
CA PRO A 33 -13.61 25.04 -0.40
C PRO A 33 -14.00 25.00 -1.87
N GLY A 34 -15.19 24.48 -2.19
CA GLY A 34 -15.73 24.40 -3.55
C GLY A 34 -15.22 23.23 -4.39
N GLU A 35 -14.35 22.38 -3.86
CA GLU A 35 -13.94 21.17 -4.57
C GLU A 35 -15.06 20.12 -4.56
N SER A 36 -15.39 19.59 -5.74
CA SER A 36 -16.43 18.58 -5.91
C SER A 36 -15.97 17.19 -5.47
N SER A 37 -16.95 16.33 -5.15
CA SER A 37 -16.67 14.95 -4.78
C SER A 37 -16.05 14.14 -5.92
N GLN A 38 -15.24 13.17 -5.56
CA GLN A 38 -14.78 12.15 -6.50
C GLN A 38 -15.91 11.16 -6.84
N ILE A 39 -15.84 10.61 -8.04
CA ILE A 39 -16.68 9.47 -8.40
C ILE A 39 -16.24 8.27 -7.56
N PRO A 40 -17.18 7.55 -6.91
CA PRO A 40 -16.85 6.36 -6.15
C PRO A 40 -16.08 5.33 -6.98
N HIS A 41 -14.94 4.90 -6.48
CA HIS A 41 -14.04 3.98 -7.17
C HIS A 41 -13.48 2.91 -6.21
N ARG A 42 -12.80 1.93 -6.78
CA ARG A 42 -12.05 0.90 -6.04
C ARG A 42 -10.59 1.00 -6.39
N ASP A 43 -9.72 1.20 -5.39
CA ASP A 43 -8.28 1.34 -5.61
C ASP A 43 -7.64 0.13 -6.27
N ARG A 44 -8.14 -1.08 -6.00
CA ARG A 44 -7.65 -2.29 -6.68
C ARG A 44 -7.80 -2.25 -8.21
N GLY A 45 -8.64 -1.35 -8.74
CA GLY A 45 -8.85 -1.17 -10.18
C GLY A 45 -7.61 -0.73 -10.95
N ILE A 46 -6.63 -0.14 -10.28
CA ILE A 46 -5.36 0.30 -10.90
C ILE A 46 -4.58 -0.85 -11.53
N TRP A 47 -4.74 -2.08 -11.07
CA TRP A 47 -4.15 -3.28 -11.67
C TRP A 47 -5.04 -3.91 -12.76
N GLY A 48 -6.04 -3.19 -13.26
CA GLY A 48 -6.81 -3.54 -14.46
C GLY A 48 -7.64 -4.81 -14.39
N GLY A 49 -7.97 -5.31 -13.22
CA GLY A 49 -8.77 -6.53 -13.09
C GLY A 49 -8.00 -7.85 -13.25
N TYR A 50 -6.68 -7.79 -13.43
CA TYR A 50 -5.83 -8.98 -13.53
C TYR A 50 -5.59 -9.67 -12.18
N VAL A 51 -5.77 -8.97 -11.06
CA VAL A 51 -5.70 -9.55 -9.72
C VAL A 51 -7.00 -10.31 -9.45
N PRO A 52 -6.96 -11.63 -9.19
CA PRO A 52 -8.17 -12.42 -8.92
C PRO A 52 -8.97 -11.84 -7.75
N ARG A 53 -10.31 -11.89 -7.86
CA ARG A 53 -11.19 -11.27 -6.87
C ARG A 53 -11.06 -11.84 -5.45
N LYS A 54 -10.64 -13.10 -5.34
CA LYS A 54 -10.36 -13.77 -4.05
C LYS A 54 -9.09 -13.25 -3.35
N VAL A 55 -8.25 -12.47 -4.04
CA VAL A 55 -7.05 -11.86 -3.48
C VAL A 55 -7.37 -10.42 -3.13
N GLU A 56 -7.24 -10.03 -1.86
CA GLU A 56 -7.30 -8.62 -1.48
C GLU A 56 -5.86 -8.05 -1.46
N PRO A 57 -5.50 -7.24 -2.45
CA PRO A 57 -4.11 -6.82 -2.60
C PRO A 57 -3.73 -5.62 -1.74
N LEU A 58 -4.70 -4.93 -1.14
CA LEU A 58 -4.52 -3.58 -0.60
C LEU A 58 -5.21 -3.38 0.75
N PHE A 59 -4.45 -2.90 1.71
CA PHE A 59 -4.91 -2.38 3.00
C PHE A 59 -4.66 -0.88 3.02
N SER A 60 -5.73 -0.10 2.89
CA SER A 60 -5.68 1.34 2.75
C SER A 60 -5.90 2.04 4.07
N THR A 61 -5.18 3.13 4.31
CA THR A 61 -5.38 4.01 5.47
C THR A 61 -5.39 5.47 5.06
N ILE A 62 -6.32 6.23 5.65
CA ILE A 62 -6.37 7.69 5.56
C ILE A 62 -6.30 8.25 6.96
N TRP A 63 -5.26 9.00 7.27
CA TRP A 63 -5.03 9.65 8.54
C TRP A 63 -5.56 11.07 8.50
N ALA A 64 -6.43 11.44 9.40
CA ALA A 64 -6.98 12.78 9.51
C ALA A 64 -5.92 13.74 10.06
N ALA A 65 -5.30 14.54 9.20
CA ALA A 65 -4.42 15.63 9.62
C ALA A 65 -5.21 16.87 10.06
N SER A 66 -6.46 17.02 9.59
CA SER A 66 -7.46 17.95 10.08
C SER A 66 -8.72 17.16 10.44
N GLU A 67 -9.70 17.81 11.06
CA GLU A 67 -11.03 17.22 11.23
C GLU A 67 -11.69 16.91 9.88
N PHE A 68 -12.38 15.78 9.76
CA PHE A 68 -13.19 15.38 8.61
C PHE A 68 -14.66 15.47 8.97
N THR A 69 -15.41 16.30 8.27
CA THR A 69 -16.87 16.37 8.35
C THR A 69 -17.46 16.17 6.96
N LYS A 70 -18.73 15.81 6.90
CA LYS A 70 -19.43 15.68 5.62
C LYS A 70 -19.30 16.95 4.78
N GLU A 71 -19.43 18.10 5.43
CA GLU A 71 -19.43 19.43 4.77
C GLU A 71 -18.05 19.82 4.24
N ASN A 72 -16.94 19.36 4.86
CA ASN A 72 -15.60 19.70 4.43
C ASN A 72 -14.94 18.65 3.53
N GLY A 73 -15.71 17.66 3.05
CA GLY A 73 -15.21 16.65 2.12
C GLY A 73 -14.67 15.39 2.80
N ALA A 74 -15.27 14.95 3.92
CA ALA A 74 -14.97 13.64 4.49
C ALA A 74 -15.06 12.55 3.44
N THR A 75 -14.19 11.55 3.54
CA THR A 75 -14.19 10.41 2.60
C THR A 75 -15.54 9.74 2.59
N LEU A 76 -16.19 9.70 1.42
CA LEU A 76 -17.36 8.87 1.21
C LEU A 76 -16.92 7.40 1.11
N ILE A 77 -17.68 6.52 1.73
CA ILE A 77 -17.41 5.09 1.74
C ILE A 77 -18.72 4.32 1.63
N VAL A 78 -18.69 3.19 0.94
CA VAL A 78 -19.87 2.34 0.76
C VAL A 78 -19.66 1.04 1.51
N PRO A 79 -20.14 0.92 2.75
CA PRO A 79 -19.97 -0.28 3.58
C PRO A 79 -20.52 -1.52 2.88
N GLY A 80 -19.76 -2.63 2.93
CA GLY A 80 -20.19 -3.89 2.31
C GLY A 80 -19.94 -4.00 0.80
N SER A 81 -19.58 -2.92 0.12
CA SER A 81 -19.40 -2.90 -1.34
C SER A 81 -18.25 -3.77 -1.87
N HIS A 82 -17.37 -4.25 -0.99
CA HIS A 82 -16.32 -5.21 -1.35
C HIS A 82 -16.89 -6.57 -1.82
N THR A 83 -18.13 -6.89 -1.45
CA THR A 83 -18.83 -8.12 -1.88
C THR A 83 -19.66 -7.93 -3.15
N TRP A 84 -19.84 -6.68 -3.61
CA TRP A 84 -20.72 -6.37 -4.73
C TRP A 84 -20.13 -6.76 -6.08
N ASP A 85 -21.01 -6.95 -7.06
CA ASP A 85 -20.59 -7.06 -8.44
C ASP A 85 -19.83 -5.80 -8.89
N LYS A 86 -18.89 -6.00 -9.83
CA LYS A 86 -17.96 -4.94 -10.24
C LYS A 86 -18.64 -3.69 -10.78
N ASP A 87 -19.79 -3.87 -11.45
CA ASP A 87 -20.52 -2.80 -12.15
C ASP A 87 -21.64 -2.19 -11.31
N ARG A 88 -21.86 -2.68 -10.09
CA ARG A 88 -22.88 -2.11 -9.20
C ARG A 88 -22.43 -0.76 -8.67
N LEU A 89 -23.27 0.26 -8.88
CA LEU A 89 -23.14 1.59 -8.31
C LEU A 89 -23.94 1.69 -6.99
N PRO A 90 -23.52 2.52 -6.04
CA PRO A 90 -24.25 2.74 -4.81
C PRO A 90 -25.47 3.65 -5.02
N GLU A 91 -26.53 3.35 -4.30
CA GLU A 91 -27.61 4.30 -4.10
C GLU A 91 -27.23 5.34 -3.04
N PRO A 92 -27.83 6.55 -3.03
CA PRO A 92 -27.44 7.61 -2.10
C PRO A 92 -27.50 7.22 -0.61
N ASN A 93 -28.43 6.35 -0.24
CA ASN A 93 -28.63 5.86 1.14
C ASN A 93 -27.63 4.75 1.55
N GLU A 94 -26.82 4.25 0.63
CA GLU A 94 -25.78 3.28 0.89
C GLU A 94 -24.40 3.93 1.12
N ILE A 95 -24.32 5.26 0.91
CA ILE A 95 -23.09 6.03 1.09
C ILE A 95 -23.02 6.56 2.52
N ALA A 96 -21.94 6.23 3.21
CA ALA A 96 -21.57 6.81 4.48
C ALA A 96 -20.40 7.80 4.31
N TYR A 97 -20.26 8.71 5.26
CA TYR A 97 -19.10 9.62 5.31
C TYR A 97 -18.22 9.26 6.51
N ALA A 98 -16.93 9.14 6.29
CA ALA A 98 -15.96 8.88 7.36
C ALA A 98 -15.66 10.20 8.10
N GLU A 99 -16.63 10.66 8.92
CA GLU A 99 -16.44 11.80 9.79
C GLU A 99 -15.55 11.38 10.96
N MET A 100 -14.50 12.16 11.23
CA MET A 100 -13.51 11.82 12.25
C MET A 100 -12.70 13.03 12.70
N GLU A 101 -12.32 13.03 13.97
CA GLU A 101 -11.44 14.04 14.55
C GLU A 101 -10.01 13.94 14.00
N ALA A 102 -9.28 15.04 14.02
CA ALA A 102 -7.86 15.05 13.71
C ALA A 102 -7.09 14.04 14.57
N GLY A 103 -6.17 13.29 13.97
CA GLY A 103 -5.44 12.20 14.61
C GLY A 103 -6.08 10.83 14.46
N SER A 104 -7.32 10.74 13.99
CA SER A 104 -8.00 9.48 13.69
C SER A 104 -7.48 8.85 12.40
N VAL A 105 -7.79 7.57 12.20
CA VAL A 105 -7.46 6.84 10.96
C VAL A 105 -8.65 6.05 10.46
N LEU A 106 -9.00 6.25 9.19
CA LEU A 106 -9.92 5.38 8.45
C LEU A 106 -9.13 4.22 7.86
N ILE A 107 -9.62 3.00 8.03
CA ILE A 107 -9.07 1.77 7.46
C ILE A 107 -10.10 1.15 6.53
N TYR A 108 -9.69 0.81 5.31
CA TYR A 108 -10.55 0.14 4.33
C TYR A 108 -9.71 -0.73 3.38
N THR A 109 -10.36 -1.57 2.60
CA THR A 109 -9.67 -2.41 1.60
C THR A 109 -9.76 -1.80 0.21
N GLY A 110 -8.83 -2.12 -0.66
CA GLY A 110 -8.82 -1.64 -2.04
C GLY A 110 -10.05 -2.06 -2.87
N THR A 111 -10.87 -2.96 -2.35
CA THR A 111 -12.10 -3.45 -3.00
C THR A 111 -13.34 -2.66 -2.60
N VAL A 112 -13.31 -1.89 -1.51
CA VAL A 112 -14.42 -1.06 -1.07
C VAL A 112 -14.58 0.15 -1.99
N LEU A 113 -15.83 0.46 -2.39
CA LEU A 113 -16.14 1.71 -3.08
C LEU A 113 -15.98 2.89 -2.12
N HIS A 114 -15.19 3.87 -2.54
CA HIS A 114 -14.92 5.07 -1.76
C HIS A 114 -14.53 6.23 -2.68
N GLY A 115 -14.40 7.43 -2.09
CA GLY A 115 -13.92 8.62 -2.79
C GLY A 115 -13.81 9.82 -1.86
N GLY A 116 -13.16 10.89 -2.27
CA GLY A 116 -13.19 12.17 -1.58
C GLY A 116 -14.59 12.77 -1.64
N GLY A 117 -15.09 13.30 -0.52
CA GLY A 117 -16.34 14.03 -0.47
C GLY A 117 -16.21 15.43 -1.05
N GLU A 118 -17.33 16.08 -1.33
CA GLU A 118 -17.41 17.48 -1.72
C GLU A 118 -17.13 18.38 -0.51
N ASN A 119 -16.37 19.47 -0.71
CA ASN A 119 -16.19 20.49 0.31
C ASN A 119 -17.07 21.70 0.01
N ILE A 120 -18.20 21.77 0.69
CA ILE A 120 -19.19 22.88 0.55
C ILE A 120 -18.93 24.02 1.54
N THR A 121 -17.88 23.95 2.34
CA THR A 121 -17.52 25.02 3.27
C THR A 121 -16.89 26.21 2.52
N THR A 122 -16.85 27.36 3.15
CA THR A 122 -16.29 28.58 2.57
C THR A 122 -14.82 28.81 2.95
N ASP A 123 -14.34 28.15 4.02
CA ASP A 123 -13.07 28.49 4.67
C ASP A 123 -12.29 27.28 5.21
N LYS A 124 -12.90 26.09 5.24
CA LYS A 124 -12.24 24.91 5.81
C LYS A 124 -11.50 24.09 4.75
N ILE A 125 -10.28 23.71 5.05
CA ILE A 125 -9.49 22.77 4.25
C ILE A 125 -9.42 21.44 5.01
N ARG A 126 -9.78 20.36 4.34
CA ARG A 126 -9.67 19.01 4.89
C ARG A 126 -8.40 18.34 4.37
N THR A 127 -7.48 17.99 5.25
CA THR A 127 -6.21 17.33 4.89
C THR A 127 -6.15 15.92 5.44
N GLY A 128 -5.95 14.96 4.54
CA GLY A 128 -5.71 13.56 4.86
C GLY A 128 -4.32 13.10 4.41
N VAL A 129 -3.68 12.26 5.22
CA VAL A 129 -2.43 11.57 4.85
C VAL A 129 -2.75 10.12 4.53
N PHE A 130 -2.44 9.73 3.31
CA PHE A 130 -2.68 8.40 2.75
C PHE A 130 -1.43 7.55 2.91
N LEU A 131 -1.58 6.37 3.51
CA LEU A 131 -0.53 5.37 3.63
C LEU A 131 -1.16 4.02 3.29
N HIS A 132 -0.99 3.58 2.04
CA HIS A 132 -1.57 2.33 1.58
C HIS A 132 -0.52 1.23 1.56
N TYR A 133 -0.87 0.07 2.13
CA TYR A 133 -0.04 -1.13 2.16
C TYR A 133 -0.56 -2.13 1.15
N ALA A 134 0.34 -2.71 0.37
CA ALA A 134 0.00 -3.74 -0.59
C ALA A 134 0.81 -5.02 -0.38
N VAL A 135 0.35 -6.09 -1.01
CA VAL A 135 1.15 -7.31 -1.16
C VAL A 135 2.46 -6.98 -1.90
N ASN A 136 3.57 -7.55 -1.49
CA ASN A 136 4.90 -7.16 -1.96
C ASN A 136 5.31 -7.71 -3.34
N TRP A 137 4.44 -8.48 -3.98
CA TRP A 137 4.72 -9.07 -5.30
C TRP A 137 4.05 -8.34 -6.48
N ILE A 138 3.28 -7.26 -6.21
CA ILE A 138 2.68 -6.42 -7.26
C ILE A 138 3.42 -5.08 -7.40
N ARG A 139 3.22 -4.41 -8.55
CA ARG A 139 3.82 -3.11 -8.77
C ARG A 139 3.11 -2.04 -7.94
N GLN A 140 3.90 -1.22 -7.24
CA GLN A 140 3.43 -0.05 -6.49
C GLN A 140 2.88 1.01 -7.45
N GLN A 141 1.86 1.76 -7.02
CA GLN A 141 1.34 2.92 -7.74
C GLN A 141 2.37 4.05 -7.76
N GLU A 142 2.96 4.33 -6.60
CA GLU A 142 4.04 5.29 -6.47
C GLU A 142 5.39 4.60 -6.73
N ASN A 143 6.24 5.21 -7.55
CA ASN A 143 7.60 4.71 -7.73
C ASN A 143 8.47 5.12 -6.54
N GLN A 144 8.46 4.32 -5.49
CA GLN A 144 9.14 4.59 -4.23
C GLN A 144 10.66 4.72 -4.39
N TYR A 145 11.28 4.06 -5.38
CA TYR A 145 12.72 4.18 -5.64
C TYR A 145 13.11 5.55 -6.18
N LEU A 146 12.20 6.21 -6.92
CA LEU A 146 12.41 7.57 -7.39
C LEU A 146 12.00 8.61 -6.34
N SER A 147 10.93 8.37 -5.59
CA SER A 147 10.47 9.25 -4.50
C SER A 147 11.41 9.22 -3.30
N CYS A 148 12.06 8.08 -3.04
CA CYS A 148 13.00 7.88 -1.94
C CYS A 148 14.23 7.12 -2.47
N PRO A 149 15.13 7.81 -3.23
CA PRO A 149 16.31 7.17 -3.80
C PRO A 149 17.29 6.70 -2.72
N PRO A 150 18.28 5.84 -3.06
CA PRO A 150 19.20 5.22 -2.09
C PRO A 150 19.85 6.21 -1.12
N ASP A 151 20.21 7.41 -1.60
CA ASP A 151 20.84 8.43 -0.76
C ASP A 151 19.94 8.94 0.37
N ILE A 152 18.64 8.98 0.15
CA ILE A 152 17.65 9.29 1.18
C ILE A 152 17.35 8.02 2.00
N ALA A 153 17.12 6.90 1.32
CA ALA A 153 16.72 5.64 1.97
C ALA A 153 17.73 5.14 3.00
N LYS A 154 19.03 5.38 2.80
CA LYS A 154 20.09 4.98 3.76
C LYS A 154 19.91 5.57 5.18
N SER A 155 19.22 6.71 5.29
CA SER A 155 18.91 7.35 6.59
C SER A 155 17.70 6.75 7.31
N LEU A 156 16.91 5.93 6.62
CA LEU A 156 15.70 5.31 7.17
C LEU A 156 16.05 4.02 7.93
N SER A 157 15.15 3.60 8.83
CA SER A 157 15.29 2.29 9.49
C SER A 157 15.21 1.14 8.47
N PRO A 158 15.86 0.00 8.75
CA PRO A 158 15.78 -1.18 7.88
C PRO A 158 14.35 -1.61 7.57
N GLU A 159 13.45 -1.56 8.56
CA GLU A 159 12.03 -1.91 8.40
C GLU A 159 11.33 -0.97 7.41
N LEU A 160 11.62 0.34 7.49
CA LEU A 160 11.01 1.30 6.58
C LEU A 160 11.57 1.17 5.17
N ARG A 161 12.89 0.92 5.03
CA ARG A 161 13.50 0.61 3.73
C ARG A 161 12.86 -0.61 3.08
N SER A 162 12.70 -1.69 3.85
CA SER A 162 12.02 -2.89 3.36
C SER A 162 10.59 -2.57 2.91
N LEU A 163 9.86 -1.80 3.71
CA LEU A 163 8.46 -1.45 3.43
C LEU A 163 8.29 -0.59 2.18
N ILE A 164 9.22 0.31 1.87
CA ILE A 164 9.17 1.10 0.62
C ILE A 164 9.66 0.34 -0.61
N GLY A 165 10.15 -0.89 -0.42
CA GLY A 165 10.50 -1.80 -1.52
C GLY A 165 11.98 -2.14 -1.65
N TYR A 166 12.87 -1.63 -0.78
CA TYR A 166 14.28 -2.06 -0.72
C TYR A 166 14.41 -3.42 -0.05
N SER A 167 13.65 -4.39 -0.52
CA SER A 167 13.67 -5.79 -0.14
C SER A 167 13.11 -6.63 -1.28
N LYS A 168 13.35 -7.94 -1.23
CA LYS A 168 12.73 -8.84 -2.22
C LYS A 168 11.26 -9.09 -1.85
N GLY A 169 10.40 -9.10 -2.88
CA GLY A 169 9.01 -9.50 -2.79
C GLY A 169 8.84 -11.00 -2.98
N GLY A 170 9.26 -11.81 -2.04
CA GLY A 170 9.35 -13.27 -2.18
C GLY A 170 10.75 -13.72 -2.56
N TYR A 171 10.88 -14.76 -3.41
CA TYR A 171 12.17 -15.38 -3.69
C TYR A 171 13.14 -14.49 -4.48
N VAL A 172 12.69 -13.93 -5.59
CA VAL A 172 13.55 -13.17 -6.51
C VAL A 172 12.97 -11.82 -6.94
N LEU A 173 11.71 -11.54 -6.65
CA LEU A 173 11.09 -10.31 -7.14
C LEU A 173 11.77 -9.08 -6.55
N GLY A 174 12.24 -8.18 -7.41
CA GLY A 174 12.90 -6.95 -7.00
C GLY A 174 14.37 -7.12 -6.62
N PHE A 175 15.03 -8.22 -7.00
CA PHE A 175 16.48 -8.30 -6.87
C PHE A 175 17.17 -7.19 -7.66
N TYR A 176 18.39 -6.84 -7.29
CA TYR A 176 19.23 -5.97 -8.09
C TYR A 176 20.59 -6.62 -8.33
N SER A 177 21.26 -6.17 -9.39
CA SER A 177 22.69 -6.43 -9.64
C SER A 177 23.42 -5.13 -9.39
N ASP A 178 24.49 -5.16 -8.60
CA ASP A 178 25.28 -3.96 -8.34
C ASP A 178 26.01 -3.56 -9.63
N PRO A 179 25.71 -2.40 -10.22
CA PRO A 179 26.34 -1.96 -11.47
C PRO A 179 27.83 -1.58 -11.29
N TYR A 180 28.30 -1.47 -10.05
CA TYR A 180 29.69 -1.11 -9.70
C TYR A 180 30.50 -2.30 -9.21
N ASP A 181 29.91 -3.50 -9.13
CA ASP A 181 30.62 -4.72 -8.78
C ASP A 181 30.98 -5.53 -10.03
N ASP A 182 32.21 -5.38 -10.51
CA ASP A 182 32.74 -6.10 -11.68
C ASP A 182 32.75 -7.64 -11.48
N ASN A 183 32.58 -8.12 -10.25
CA ASN A 183 32.52 -9.54 -9.90
C ASN A 183 31.09 -10.05 -9.70
N ALA A 184 30.08 -9.21 -9.87
CA ALA A 184 28.67 -9.60 -9.71
C ALA A 184 28.28 -10.63 -10.78
N LYS A 185 28.43 -11.90 -10.44
CA LYS A 185 28.03 -13.03 -11.29
C LYS A 185 26.62 -13.45 -10.92
N TYR A 186 25.62 -13.01 -11.69
CA TYR A 186 24.26 -13.59 -11.74
C TYR A 186 23.54 -13.81 -10.39
N GLU A 187 23.85 -13.04 -9.37
CA GLU A 187 23.29 -13.25 -8.05
C GLU A 187 22.04 -12.39 -7.86
N SER A 188 20.99 -13.06 -7.38
CA SER A 188 19.72 -12.45 -7.01
C SER A 188 19.85 -11.73 -5.65
N VAL A 189 20.51 -10.57 -5.65
CA VAL A 189 20.85 -9.83 -4.45
C VAL A 189 19.62 -9.08 -3.92
N SER A 190 19.38 -9.15 -2.61
CA SER A 190 18.33 -8.34 -1.99
C SER A 190 18.75 -6.87 -1.94
N PRO A 191 17.86 -5.92 -2.33
CA PRO A 191 18.17 -4.49 -2.32
C PRO A 191 18.60 -3.94 -0.94
N GLU A 192 18.20 -4.57 0.16
CA GLU A 192 18.63 -4.18 1.52
C GLU A 192 20.15 -4.29 1.71
N ASN A 193 20.82 -5.16 0.93
CA ASN A 193 22.26 -5.36 1.03
C ASN A 193 23.08 -4.17 0.51
N MET A 194 22.51 -3.31 -0.34
CA MET A 194 23.19 -2.09 -0.79
C MET A 194 23.49 -1.09 0.36
N PHE A 195 22.86 -1.26 1.53
CA PHE A 195 23.05 -0.41 2.70
C PHE A 195 23.96 -1.02 3.76
N SER A 196 24.57 -2.17 3.48
CA SER A 196 25.41 -2.92 4.40
C SER A 196 26.89 -2.71 4.09
N ASP A 197 27.69 -2.39 5.13
CA ASP A 197 29.15 -2.30 5.01
C ASP A 197 29.84 -3.68 4.91
N SER A 198 29.12 -4.75 5.28
CA SER A 198 29.57 -6.14 5.21
C SER A 198 28.56 -6.97 4.44
N PHE A 199 28.81 -7.13 3.15
CA PHE A 199 27.94 -7.86 2.26
C PHE A 199 28.26 -9.36 2.26
N ASP A 200 27.39 -10.17 2.91
CA ASP A 200 27.42 -11.62 2.74
C ASP A 200 26.47 -12.04 1.59
N ARG A 201 27.06 -12.26 0.42
CA ARG A 201 26.36 -12.58 -0.83
C ARG A 201 25.56 -13.87 -0.75
N PHE A 202 25.85 -14.75 0.19
CA PHE A 202 25.31 -16.12 0.24
C PHE A 202 24.28 -16.33 1.33
N SER A 203 24.12 -15.43 2.28
CA SER A 203 23.26 -15.64 3.46
C SER A 203 21.76 -15.65 3.21
N ASN A 204 21.29 -15.24 2.01
CA ASN A 204 19.88 -15.09 1.69
C ASN A 204 19.43 -15.87 0.45
N ILE A 205 20.11 -16.94 0.05
CA ILE A 205 19.63 -17.85 -0.99
C ILE A 205 18.77 -18.91 -0.30
N PRO A 206 17.43 -18.90 -0.45
CA PRO A 206 16.59 -19.96 0.08
C PRO A 206 16.93 -21.30 -0.59
N ASP A 207 16.85 -22.38 0.16
CA ASP A 207 16.98 -23.72 -0.43
C ASP A 207 15.91 -23.89 -1.52
N PRO A 208 16.28 -24.29 -2.75
CA PRO A 208 15.32 -24.55 -3.83
C PRO A 208 14.17 -25.49 -3.42
N LYS A 209 14.39 -26.37 -2.43
CA LYS A 209 13.36 -27.25 -1.85
C LYS A 209 12.25 -26.48 -1.14
N ASP A 210 12.57 -25.32 -0.54
CA ASP A 210 11.58 -24.48 0.14
C ASP A 210 10.60 -23.83 -0.84
N LEU A 211 11.03 -23.59 -2.07
CA LEU A 211 10.18 -23.05 -3.14
C LEU A 211 9.17 -24.07 -3.63
N VAL A 212 9.60 -25.33 -3.82
CA VAL A 212 8.71 -26.42 -4.24
C VAL A 212 7.65 -26.66 -3.17
N ASN A 213 8.04 -26.66 -1.91
CA ASN A 213 7.12 -26.87 -0.79
C ASN A 213 6.10 -25.73 -0.61
N LYS A 214 6.49 -24.48 -0.89
CA LYS A 214 5.55 -23.33 -0.85
C LYS A 214 4.54 -23.38 -2.00
N SER A 215 4.98 -23.75 -3.21
CA SER A 215 4.09 -23.84 -4.38
C SER A 215 3.06 -24.97 -4.25
N ILE A 216 3.38 -26.06 -3.55
CA ILE A 216 2.45 -27.18 -3.30
C ILE A 216 1.39 -26.78 -2.26
N LYS A 217 1.74 -26.04 -1.21
CA LYS A 217 0.79 -25.59 -0.18
C LYS A 217 -0.21 -24.53 -0.66
N SER A 218 0.10 -23.80 -1.73
CA SER A 218 -0.82 -22.80 -2.30
C SER A 218 -1.93 -23.39 -3.18
N ASN A 219 -1.87 -24.68 -3.49
CA ASN A 219 -2.84 -25.40 -4.33
C ASN A 219 -3.77 -26.33 -3.53
N GLN A 220 -3.71 -26.32 -2.20
CA GLN A 220 -4.65 -26.98 -1.29
C GLN A 220 -5.52 -25.92 -0.58
#